data_513d2aaa365af8b220296fe0e8fa4d8c
#
_entry.id   513d2aaa365af8b220296fe0e8fa4d8c
#
_cell.length_a   1.000
_cell.length_b   1.000
_cell.length_c   1.000
_cell.angle_alpha   90.00
_cell.angle_beta   90.00
_cell.angle_gamma   90.00
#
_symmetry.space_group_name_H-M   'P 1'
#
loop_
_entity.id
_entity.type
_entity.pdbx_description
1 polymer ?
#
loop_
_entity_poly.entity_id
_entity_poly.type
_entity_poly.pdbx_seq_one_letter_code
_entity_poly.pdbx_strand_id
1 'polypeptide(L)'
;MNQFLGSHQNKLDAKGRVSVPAPFRAALRQSGDTNGTGVQLVLRPSHFHPCIEAWPPGEFETLATPLEHYSPLSPEHEDLAASLYADAYPVEADKEGRILIPDQLAAHAGLHEAVVFMGMGTTFQIWEPAAAERRRAEARIRARDLTPPGAPPRAGTP
;
A
#
# COMPACT_ATOMS: atom_id res chain seq x y z
N MET A 1 15.06 -1.43 10.82
CA MET A 1 14.71 -0.61 9.66
C MET A 1 13.22 -0.77 9.38
N ASN A 2 12.49 0.35 9.43
CA ASN A 2 11.02 0.35 9.31
C ASN A 2 10.59 0.47 7.86
N GLN A 3 11.11 -0.39 7.00
CA GLN A 3 10.81 -0.31 5.58
C GLN A 3 10.29 -1.62 5.04
N PHE A 4 9.37 -1.50 4.09
CA PHE A 4 8.81 -2.65 3.39
C PHE A 4 9.59 -2.85 2.10
N LEU A 5 10.36 -3.92 2.06
CA LEU A 5 11.26 -4.22 0.95
C LEU A 5 10.92 -5.59 0.35
N GLY A 6 11.11 -5.67 -0.96
CA GLY A 6 10.92 -6.91 -1.68
C GLY A 6 9.48 -7.20 -2.06
N SER A 7 9.29 -8.31 -2.75
CA SER A 7 7.98 -8.80 -3.16
C SER A 7 7.82 -10.23 -2.66
N HIS A 8 6.67 -10.49 -2.01
CA HIS A 8 6.43 -11.77 -1.34
C HIS A 8 5.07 -12.31 -1.73
N GLN A 9 5.01 -13.53 -2.20
CA GLN A 9 3.75 -14.15 -2.60
C GLN A 9 3.22 -15.05 -1.48
N ASN A 10 1.96 -14.88 -1.13
CA ASN A 10 1.26 -15.70 -0.14
C ASN A 10 -0.10 -16.13 -0.68
N LYS A 11 -0.62 -17.21 -0.09
CA LYS A 11 -1.92 -17.76 -0.49
C LYS A 11 -3.06 -16.99 0.16
N LEU A 12 -4.09 -16.69 -0.62
CA LEU A 12 -5.34 -16.11 -0.13
C LEU A 12 -6.32 -17.26 0.09
N ASP A 13 -6.86 -17.39 1.31
CA ASP A 13 -7.80 -18.46 1.60
C ASP A 13 -9.21 -18.11 1.11
N ALA A 14 -10.11 -19.10 1.19
CA ALA A 14 -11.48 -18.96 0.71
C ALA A 14 -12.28 -17.90 1.48
N LYS A 15 -11.85 -17.56 2.68
CA LYS A 15 -12.51 -16.55 3.52
C LYS A 15 -11.93 -15.14 3.34
N GLY A 16 -10.95 -14.99 2.44
CA GLY A 16 -10.33 -13.69 2.18
C GLY A 16 -9.20 -13.34 3.13
N ARG A 17 -8.64 -14.33 3.86
CA ARG A 17 -7.53 -14.09 4.77
C ARG A 17 -6.22 -14.43 4.10
N VAL A 18 -5.19 -13.65 4.43
CA VAL A 18 -3.84 -13.86 3.92
C VAL A 18 -2.83 -13.50 5.01
N SER A 19 -1.76 -14.28 5.09
CA SER A 19 -0.66 -13.98 6.02
C SER A 19 0.17 -12.81 5.49
N VAL A 20 0.37 -11.81 6.34
CA VAL A 20 1.32 -10.73 6.05
C VAL A 20 2.73 -11.31 6.16
N PRO A 21 3.63 -11.05 5.20
CA PRO A 21 4.99 -11.57 5.28
C PRO A 21 5.68 -11.17 6.59
N ALA A 22 6.45 -12.11 7.15
CA ALA A 22 7.11 -11.87 8.44
C ALA A 22 7.95 -10.59 8.49
N PRO A 23 8.75 -10.26 7.44
CA PRO A 23 9.47 -8.98 7.45
C PRO A 23 8.56 -7.77 7.51
N PHE A 24 7.40 -7.84 6.86
CA PHE A 24 6.43 -6.75 6.86
C PHE A 24 5.75 -6.62 8.22
N ARG A 25 5.43 -7.75 8.87
CA ARG A 25 4.91 -7.70 10.24
C ARG A 25 5.89 -7.05 11.20
N ALA A 26 7.17 -7.39 11.06
CA ALA A 26 8.22 -6.81 11.90
C ALA A 26 8.30 -5.28 11.69
N ALA A 27 8.26 -4.82 10.44
CA ALA A 27 8.29 -3.40 10.13
C ALA A 27 7.05 -2.68 10.70
N LEU A 28 5.89 -3.31 10.64
CA LEU A 28 4.66 -2.73 11.18
C LEU A 28 4.71 -2.59 12.70
N ARG A 29 5.29 -3.54 13.41
CA ARG A 29 5.44 -3.46 14.87
C ARG A 29 6.35 -2.31 15.29
N GLN A 30 7.38 -2.02 14.50
CA GLN A 30 8.31 -0.95 14.80
C GLN A 30 7.73 0.42 14.51
N SER A 31 6.82 0.52 13.54
CA SER A 31 6.27 1.81 13.09
C SER A 31 5.01 2.22 13.83
N GLY A 32 4.42 1.34 14.64
CA GLY A 32 3.13 1.59 15.23
C GLY A 32 3.10 1.48 16.73
N ASP A 33 2.11 2.17 17.30
CA ASP A 33 1.73 1.98 18.68
C ASP A 33 1.00 0.65 18.77
N THR A 34 1.63 -0.32 19.39
CA THR A 34 1.05 -1.64 19.55
C THR A 34 0.28 -1.75 20.85
N ASN A 35 -0.60 -0.80 21.12
CA ASN A 35 -1.51 -0.92 22.24
C ASN A 35 -2.43 -2.10 22.02
N GLY A 36 -1.95 -3.27 22.39
CA GLY A 36 -2.76 -4.45 22.26
C GLY A 36 -2.13 -5.49 21.39
N THR A 37 -2.94 -6.29 20.79
CA THR A 37 -2.59 -7.63 20.34
C THR A 37 -2.27 -7.73 18.88
N GLY A 38 -2.36 -6.63 18.11
CA GLY A 38 -2.30 -6.80 16.69
C GLY A 38 -1.54 -5.75 15.93
N VAL A 39 -1.04 -6.18 14.80
CA VAL A 39 -0.48 -5.31 13.77
C VAL A 39 -1.63 -4.64 13.06
N GLN A 40 -1.63 -3.32 13.00
CA GLN A 40 -2.70 -2.54 12.38
C GLN A 40 -2.26 -1.95 11.06
N LEU A 41 -3.19 -1.88 10.13
CA LEU A 41 -3.01 -1.33 8.79
C LEU A 41 -4.25 -0.60 8.35
N VAL A 42 -4.08 0.33 7.43
CA VAL A 42 -5.19 0.87 6.66
C VAL A 42 -5.04 0.43 5.21
N LEU A 43 -6.05 -0.23 4.67
CA LEU A 43 -6.09 -0.67 3.28
C LEU A 43 -7.01 0.25 2.48
N ARG A 44 -6.60 0.61 1.28
CA ARG A 44 -7.43 1.38 0.37
C ARG A 44 -7.12 1.00 -1.08
N PRO A 45 -8.09 1.19 -2.01
CA PRO A 45 -7.81 0.92 -3.42
C PRO A 45 -6.86 1.98 -3.96
N SER A 46 -5.90 1.57 -4.78
CA SER A 46 -5.11 2.53 -5.53
C SER A 46 -5.99 3.22 -6.57
N HIS A 47 -5.80 4.52 -6.76
CA HIS A 47 -6.50 5.25 -7.81
C HIS A 47 -5.78 5.17 -9.16
N PHE A 48 -4.57 4.62 -9.17
CA PHE A 48 -3.74 4.58 -10.38
C PHE A 48 -3.60 3.17 -10.94
N HIS A 49 -3.79 2.14 -10.11
CA HIS A 49 -3.51 0.76 -10.48
C HIS A 49 -4.54 -0.19 -9.87
N PRO A 50 -4.73 -1.38 -10.46
CA PRO A 50 -5.61 -2.40 -9.89
C PRO A 50 -4.90 -3.12 -8.74
N CYS A 51 -4.64 -2.40 -7.67
CA CYS A 51 -4.00 -2.95 -6.48
C CYS A 51 -4.56 -2.30 -5.22
N ILE A 52 -4.21 -2.87 -4.08
CA ILE A 52 -4.57 -2.35 -2.77
C ILE A 52 -3.34 -1.69 -2.19
N GLU A 53 -3.50 -0.47 -1.68
CA GLU A 53 -2.46 0.22 -0.91
C GLU A 53 -2.61 -0.16 0.55
N ALA A 54 -1.50 -0.48 1.19
CA ALA A 54 -1.46 -0.81 2.60
C ALA A 54 -0.59 0.21 3.33
N TRP A 55 -1.20 0.89 4.28
CA TRP A 55 -0.59 2.02 4.99
C TRP A 55 -0.48 1.70 6.47
N PRO A 56 0.71 1.79 7.08
CA PRO A 56 0.80 1.87 8.53
C PRO A 56 0.00 3.08 9.02
N PRO A 57 -0.63 3.03 10.22
CA PRO A 57 -1.48 4.12 10.67
C PRO A 57 -0.80 5.49 10.66
N GLY A 58 0.43 5.57 11.11
CA GLY A 58 1.17 6.84 11.11
C GLY A 58 1.43 7.39 9.71
N GLU A 59 1.71 6.51 8.76
CA GLU A 59 1.91 6.92 7.35
C GLU A 59 0.59 7.33 6.71
N PHE A 60 -0.50 6.65 7.07
CA PHE A 60 -1.82 7.02 6.55
C PHE A 60 -2.20 8.44 6.94
N GLU A 61 -1.84 8.86 8.15
CA GLU A 61 -2.11 10.22 8.62
C GLU A 61 -1.48 11.28 7.74
N THR A 62 -0.36 10.98 7.07
CA THR A 62 0.29 11.95 6.19
C THR A 62 -0.54 12.29 4.96
N LEU A 63 -1.51 11.44 4.60
CA LEU A 63 -2.41 11.72 3.48
C LEU A 63 -3.35 12.89 3.77
N ALA A 64 -3.53 13.24 5.02
CA ALA A 64 -4.38 14.37 5.39
C ALA A 64 -3.73 15.72 5.08
N THR A 65 -2.41 15.76 4.93
CA THR A 65 -1.69 17.02 4.70
C THR A 65 -2.21 17.81 3.51
N PRO A 66 -2.47 17.20 2.33
CA PRO A 66 -3.01 17.97 1.20
C PRO A 66 -4.38 18.60 1.48
N LEU A 67 -5.17 18.04 2.40
CA LEU A 67 -6.47 18.61 2.75
C LEU A 67 -6.33 20.02 3.35
N GLU A 68 -5.21 20.31 4.00
CA GLU A 68 -4.98 21.60 4.65
C GLU A 68 -4.89 22.76 3.66
N HIS A 69 -4.65 22.45 2.37
CA HIS A 69 -4.58 23.46 1.32
C HIS A 69 -5.95 23.93 0.83
N TYR A 70 -7.02 23.30 1.30
CA TYR A 70 -8.37 23.63 0.88
C TYR A 70 -9.23 24.01 2.07
N SER A 71 -10.15 24.94 1.87
CA SER A 71 -11.11 25.29 2.92
C SER A 71 -11.96 24.06 3.28
N PRO A 72 -12.19 23.82 4.59
CA PRO A 72 -13.03 22.68 5.00
C PRO A 72 -14.44 22.71 4.45
N LEU A 73 -14.90 23.87 3.98
CA LEU A 73 -16.23 24.03 3.42
C LEU A 73 -16.24 24.03 1.88
N SER A 74 -15.09 23.75 1.26
CA SER A 74 -14.99 23.78 -0.21
C SER A 74 -15.32 22.42 -0.82
N PRO A 75 -15.85 22.40 -2.06
CA PRO A 75 -16.04 21.15 -2.80
C PRO A 75 -14.74 20.38 -3.01
N GLU A 76 -13.62 21.08 -3.20
CA GLU A 76 -12.31 20.45 -3.40
C GLU A 76 -11.89 19.67 -2.15
N HIS A 77 -12.12 20.22 -0.97
CA HIS A 77 -11.82 19.53 0.29
C HIS A 77 -12.68 18.27 0.41
N GLU A 78 -13.98 18.37 0.12
CA GLU A 78 -14.90 17.24 0.20
C GLU A 78 -14.51 16.13 -0.77
N ASP A 79 -14.18 16.48 -2.02
CA ASP A 79 -13.78 15.49 -3.01
C ASP A 79 -12.50 14.78 -2.62
N LEU A 80 -11.52 15.53 -2.14
CA LEU A 80 -10.25 14.93 -1.70
C LEU A 80 -10.45 14.03 -0.48
N ALA A 81 -11.23 14.49 0.50
CA ALA A 81 -11.52 13.70 1.70
C ALA A 81 -12.23 12.40 1.33
N ALA A 82 -13.22 12.44 0.45
CA ALA A 82 -13.91 11.25 0.00
C ALA A 82 -12.96 10.28 -0.69
N SER A 83 -12.07 10.79 -1.55
CA SER A 83 -11.11 9.92 -2.25
C SER A 83 -10.10 9.27 -1.31
N LEU A 84 -9.75 9.95 -0.22
CA LEU A 84 -8.79 9.42 0.75
C LEU A 84 -9.42 8.43 1.71
N TYR A 85 -10.63 8.70 2.18
CA TYR A 85 -11.19 8.01 3.34
C TYR A 85 -12.38 7.10 3.06
N ALA A 86 -13.19 7.41 2.04
CA ALA A 86 -14.47 6.70 1.85
C ALA A 86 -14.30 5.21 1.60
N ASP A 87 -13.23 4.80 0.94
CA ASP A 87 -12.95 3.41 0.62
C ASP A 87 -11.76 2.85 1.40
N ALA A 88 -11.38 3.51 2.49
CA ALA A 88 -10.31 3.05 3.36
C ALA A 88 -10.87 2.14 4.45
N TYR A 89 -10.17 1.05 4.74
CA TYR A 89 -10.58 0.03 5.69
C TYR A 89 -9.47 -0.20 6.71
N PRO A 90 -9.73 0.07 8.00
CA PRO A 90 -8.77 -0.35 9.02
C PRO A 90 -8.85 -1.86 9.19
N VAL A 91 -7.70 -2.52 9.19
CA VAL A 91 -7.61 -3.97 9.40
C VAL A 91 -6.57 -4.26 10.46
N GLU A 92 -6.73 -5.39 11.14
CA GLU A 92 -5.83 -5.82 12.17
C GLU A 92 -5.45 -7.27 11.91
N ALA A 93 -4.17 -7.60 12.09
CA ALA A 93 -3.72 -8.97 11.93
C ALA A 93 -4.14 -9.81 13.12
N ASP A 94 -4.53 -11.05 12.86
CA ASP A 94 -4.85 -12.01 13.92
C ASP A 94 -3.56 -12.58 14.55
N LYS A 95 -3.73 -13.55 15.47
CA LYS A 95 -2.60 -14.12 16.19
C LYS A 95 -1.59 -14.82 15.29
N GLU A 96 -2.05 -15.32 14.14
CA GLU A 96 -1.19 -15.98 13.16
C GLU A 96 -0.61 -15.00 12.13
N GLY A 97 -0.87 -13.70 12.30
CA GLY A 97 -0.36 -12.69 11.36
C GLY A 97 -1.15 -12.57 10.08
N ARG A 98 -2.40 -13.04 10.07
CA ARG A 98 -3.26 -12.94 8.88
C ARG A 98 -4.15 -11.72 8.97
N ILE A 99 -4.41 -11.10 7.83
CA ILE A 99 -5.41 -10.04 7.70
C ILE A 99 -6.56 -10.53 6.83
N LEU A 100 -7.73 -9.94 7.05
CA LEU A 100 -8.89 -10.18 6.20
C LEU A 100 -8.95 -9.05 5.17
N ILE A 101 -8.89 -9.41 3.89
CA ILE A 101 -9.00 -8.43 2.82
C ILE A 101 -10.49 -8.22 2.52
N PRO A 102 -11.01 -7.00 2.64
CA PRO A 102 -12.40 -6.72 2.29
C PRO A 102 -12.72 -7.12 0.85
N ASP A 103 -13.91 -7.68 0.63
CA ASP A 103 -14.33 -8.17 -0.68
C ASP A 103 -14.22 -7.12 -1.77
N GLN A 104 -14.57 -5.88 -1.46
CA GLN A 104 -14.49 -4.79 -2.43
C GLN A 104 -13.06 -4.53 -2.89
N LEU A 105 -12.10 -4.62 -1.98
CA LEU A 105 -10.69 -4.43 -2.31
C LEU A 105 -10.15 -5.61 -3.10
N ALA A 106 -10.54 -6.83 -2.71
CA ALA A 106 -10.14 -8.03 -3.47
C ALA A 106 -10.65 -7.97 -4.91
N ALA A 107 -11.89 -7.53 -5.10
CA ALA A 107 -12.46 -7.35 -6.44
C ALA A 107 -11.70 -6.28 -7.24
N HIS A 108 -11.40 -5.15 -6.61
CA HIS A 108 -10.66 -4.07 -7.26
C HIS A 108 -9.29 -4.56 -7.77
N ALA A 109 -8.60 -5.38 -6.99
CA ALA A 109 -7.28 -5.89 -7.34
C ALA A 109 -7.31 -7.19 -8.13
N GLY A 110 -8.49 -7.75 -8.38
CA GLY A 110 -8.61 -9.00 -9.12
C GLY A 110 -7.98 -10.19 -8.43
N LEU A 111 -8.06 -10.23 -7.10
CA LEU A 111 -7.44 -11.29 -6.30
C LEU A 111 -8.27 -12.57 -6.33
N HIS A 112 -7.60 -13.73 -6.40
CA HIS A 112 -8.25 -15.04 -6.38
C HIS A 112 -7.60 -15.96 -5.34
N GLU A 113 -6.53 -16.67 -5.70
CA GLU A 113 -5.93 -17.68 -4.85
C GLU A 113 -4.61 -17.27 -4.22
N ALA A 114 -3.97 -16.26 -4.78
CA ALA A 114 -2.67 -15.80 -4.32
C ALA A 114 -2.58 -14.29 -4.43
N VAL A 115 -1.73 -13.71 -3.59
CA VAL A 115 -1.44 -12.28 -3.63
C VAL A 115 0.06 -12.06 -3.55
N VAL A 116 0.51 -10.94 -4.10
CA VAL A 116 1.89 -10.48 -3.94
C VAL A 116 1.87 -9.22 -3.09
N PHE A 117 2.65 -9.24 -2.02
CA PHE A 117 2.93 -8.07 -1.18
C PHE A 117 4.15 -7.39 -1.77
N MET A 118 3.97 -6.20 -2.29
CA MET A 118 5.04 -5.43 -2.95
C MET A 118 5.48 -4.27 -2.06
N GLY A 119 6.70 -4.30 -1.58
CA GLY A 119 7.25 -3.25 -0.74
C GLY A 119 7.45 -1.95 -1.49
N MET A 120 7.04 -0.85 -0.88
CA MET A 120 7.12 0.50 -1.44
C MET A 120 7.89 1.44 -0.51
N GLY A 121 8.72 0.91 0.37
CA GLY A 121 9.45 1.71 1.35
C GLY A 121 8.64 1.93 2.62
N THR A 122 7.95 3.04 2.73
CA THR A 122 7.15 3.36 3.92
C THR A 122 5.77 2.71 3.94
N THR A 123 5.35 2.17 2.81
CA THR A 123 4.07 1.47 2.64
C THR A 123 4.30 0.20 1.84
N PHE A 124 3.23 -0.57 1.60
CA PHE A 124 3.30 -1.65 0.63
C PHE A 124 2.00 -1.76 -0.16
N GLN A 125 2.03 -2.55 -1.20
CA GLN A 125 0.86 -2.79 -2.05
C GLN A 125 0.56 -4.27 -2.09
N ILE A 126 -0.70 -4.59 -2.35
CA ILE A 126 -1.17 -5.96 -2.51
C ILE A 126 -1.70 -6.11 -3.93
N TRP A 127 -1.12 -7.04 -4.67
CA TRP A 127 -1.37 -7.24 -6.10
C TRP A 127 -1.74 -8.68 -6.41
N GLU A 128 -2.46 -8.86 -7.52
CA GLU A 128 -2.56 -10.16 -8.16
C GLU A 128 -1.18 -10.51 -8.75
N PRO A 129 -0.74 -11.79 -8.68
CA PRO A 129 0.66 -12.13 -9.02
C PRO A 129 1.13 -11.73 -10.42
N ALA A 130 0.33 -12.00 -11.47
CA ALA A 130 0.73 -11.63 -12.83
C ALA A 130 0.74 -10.11 -13.02
N ALA A 131 -0.21 -9.42 -12.43
CA ALA A 131 -0.26 -7.96 -12.47
C ALA A 131 0.93 -7.34 -11.73
N ALA A 132 1.35 -7.93 -10.62
CA ALA A 132 2.53 -7.49 -9.88
C ALA A 132 3.79 -7.58 -10.73
N GLU A 133 3.96 -8.68 -11.45
CA GLU A 133 5.12 -8.88 -12.31
C GLU A 133 5.16 -7.83 -13.42
N ARG A 134 4.02 -7.60 -14.08
CA ARG A 134 3.93 -6.58 -15.12
C ARG A 134 4.25 -5.19 -14.56
N ARG A 135 3.71 -4.88 -13.39
CA ARG A 135 3.92 -3.57 -12.77
C ARG A 135 5.39 -3.33 -12.43
N ARG A 136 6.08 -4.33 -11.89
CA ARG A 136 7.50 -4.22 -11.57
C ARG A 136 8.35 -4.01 -12.82
N ALA A 137 8.02 -4.72 -13.90
CA ALA A 137 8.73 -4.56 -15.17
C ALA A 137 8.53 -3.16 -15.75
N GLU A 138 7.29 -2.65 -15.74
CA GLU A 138 6.99 -1.28 -16.18
C GLU A 138 7.74 -0.24 -15.34
N ALA A 139 7.74 -0.42 -14.04
CA ALA A 139 8.39 0.52 -13.13
C ALA A 139 9.88 0.61 -13.40
N ARG A 140 10.54 -0.54 -13.66
CA ARG A 140 11.97 -0.54 -13.98
C ARG A 140 12.25 0.21 -15.27
N ILE A 141 11.41 0.02 -16.29
CA ILE A 141 11.57 0.69 -17.57
C ILE A 141 11.40 2.19 -17.42
N ARG A 142 10.32 2.62 -16.78
CA ARG A 142 10.02 4.05 -16.60
C ARG A 142 11.04 4.74 -15.70
N ALA A 143 11.53 4.05 -14.68
CA ALA A 143 12.50 4.63 -13.76
C ALA A 143 13.84 4.95 -14.41
N ARG A 144 14.22 4.21 -15.47
CA ARG A 144 15.46 4.50 -16.20
C ARG A 144 15.49 5.92 -16.77
N ASP A 145 14.31 6.43 -17.14
CA ASP A 145 14.20 7.72 -17.82
C ASP A 145 13.91 8.86 -16.85
N LEU A 146 13.74 8.54 -15.55
CA LEU A 146 13.45 9.57 -14.56
C LEU A 146 14.72 10.29 -14.14
N THR A 147 14.63 11.63 -14.15
CA THR A 147 15.65 12.50 -13.57
C THR A 147 14.99 13.26 -12.42
N PRO A 148 15.40 13.00 -11.17
CA PRO A 148 14.82 13.72 -10.04
C PRO A 148 15.02 15.24 -10.19
N PRO A 149 14.07 16.07 -9.74
CA PRO A 149 14.25 17.52 -9.76
C PRO A 149 15.54 17.93 -9.03
N GLY A 150 16.35 18.77 -9.67
CA GLY A 150 17.61 19.24 -9.10
C GLY A 150 18.78 18.27 -9.21
N ALA A 151 18.57 17.07 -9.78
CA ALA A 151 19.65 16.13 -9.99
C ALA A 151 20.56 16.57 -11.16
N PRO A 152 21.88 16.30 -11.05
CA PRO A 152 22.77 16.59 -12.19
C PRO A 152 22.43 15.68 -13.38
N PRO A 153 22.75 16.11 -14.61
CA PRO A 153 22.57 15.25 -15.78
C PRO A 153 23.32 13.94 -15.61
N ARG A 154 22.77 12.85 -16.16
CA ARG A 154 23.46 11.56 -16.11
C ARG A 154 24.76 11.63 -16.90
N ALA A 155 25.88 11.37 -16.23
CA ALA A 155 27.17 11.31 -16.89
C ALA A 155 27.19 10.12 -17.85
N GLY A 156 27.75 10.34 -19.04
CA GLY A 156 27.95 9.28 -20.03
C GLY A 156 26.76 8.91 -20.88
N THR A 157 25.68 9.69 -20.86
CA THR A 157 24.60 9.52 -21.83
C THR A 157 24.99 10.27 -23.11
N PRO A 158 25.15 9.59 -24.24
CA PRO A 158 25.41 10.29 -25.49
C PRO A 158 24.22 11.12 -25.94
#